data_400123f0626e3f8247d58716b908ae7a
#
_entry.id   400123f0626e3f8247d58716b908ae7a
#
_cell.length_a   1.000
_cell.length_b   1.000
_cell.length_c   1.000
_cell.angle_alpha   90.00
_cell.angle_beta   90.00
_cell.angle_gamma   90.00
#
_symmetry.space_group_name_H-M   'P 1'
#
loop_
_entity.id
_entity.type
_entity.pdbx_description
1 polymer ?
#
loop_
_entity_poly.entity_id
_entity_poly.type
_entity_poly.pdbx_seq_one_letter_code
_entity_poly.pdbx_strand_id
1 'polypeptide(L)'
;MSQSAPHDIGRVVSLWRYPVKSMMGEELNSTAVTERGLLGDRAYALLDMSDGKVASAKNPRKWPLLFDFRAGFTDAPRAGSKLPPVRITLPDGSLVTTEQGDVSQVLSRALGREVSLDATEGSQEQTTSTPSAAQAEEYWPDMEGLDYRDTVTDFDLPEGTFFDCAVVHVLTTATIERLRELYPNGRFEVRRFRPNIVVEPTEDVKDFVENAWIGRTVAIGDTVRLSITGPCPRCVMTTLPQGDLPRDSGILRAAAQHNSANVGVYASVLRGGDLHRGDSLRIE
;
A
#
# COMPACT_ATOMS: atom_id res chain seq x y z
N MET A 1 -18.10 18.09 -32.15
CA MET A 1 -18.12 17.71 -30.72
C MET A 1 -17.03 18.50 -30.04
N SER A 2 -17.37 19.53 -29.27
CA SER A 2 -16.39 20.37 -28.57
C SER A 2 -15.74 19.50 -27.48
N GLN A 3 -14.45 19.18 -27.63
CA GLN A 3 -13.65 18.65 -26.52
C GLN A 3 -13.53 19.80 -25.53
N SER A 4 -14.23 19.68 -24.39
CA SER A 4 -13.98 20.56 -23.27
C SER A 4 -12.50 20.44 -22.90
N ALA A 5 -11.84 21.57 -22.66
CA ALA A 5 -10.46 21.59 -22.20
C ALA A 5 -10.30 20.68 -20.97
N PRO A 6 -9.20 19.94 -20.86
CA PRO A 6 -8.97 19.08 -19.71
C PRO A 6 -9.04 19.90 -18.42
N HIS A 7 -10.00 19.57 -17.56
CA HIS A 7 -10.23 20.25 -16.29
C HIS A 7 -9.50 19.51 -15.17
N ASP A 8 -8.78 20.27 -14.33
CA ASP A 8 -8.12 19.69 -13.16
C ASP A 8 -9.19 19.22 -12.17
N ILE A 9 -9.12 17.93 -11.80
CA ILE A 9 -10.05 17.29 -10.85
C ILE A 9 -9.49 17.24 -9.43
N GLY A 10 -8.22 17.53 -9.24
CA GLY A 10 -7.55 17.51 -7.95
C GLY A 10 -6.05 17.74 -8.05
N ARG A 11 -5.41 17.67 -6.89
CA ARG A 11 -3.94 17.73 -6.76
C ARG A 11 -3.42 16.67 -5.80
N VAL A 12 -2.19 16.24 -6.00
CA VAL A 12 -1.48 15.34 -5.10
C VAL A 12 -1.14 16.07 -3.80
N VAL A 13 -1.63 15.60 -2.67
CA VAL A 13 -1.34 16.21 -1.35
C VAL A 13 -0.38 15.37 -0.51
N SER A 14 -0.30 14.07 -0.73
CA SER A 14 0.75 13.24 -0.15
C SER A 14 1.07 12.02 -1.00
N LEU A 15 2.31 11.54 -0.89
CA LEU A 15 2.84 10.37 -1.56
C LEU A 15 3.42 9.43 -0.53
N TRP A 16 3.15 8.12 -0.69
CA TRP A 16 3.59 7.10 0.25
C TRP A 16 4.25 5.94 -0.46
N ARG A 17 5.33 5.45 0.12
CA ARG A 17 6.03 4.25 -0.32
C ARG A 17 6.19 3.29 0.86
N TYR A 18 6.07 2.01 0.59
CA TYR A 18 6.16 0.93 1.57
C TYR A 18 7.22 -0.07 1.11
N PRO A 19 8.51 0.20 1.36
CA PRO A 19 9.60 -0.61 0.81
C PRO A 19 9.50 -2.09 1.16
N VAL A 20 9.01 -2.41 2.37
CA VAL A 20 8.79 -3.80 2.82
C VAL A 20 7.31 -4.07 2.96
N LYS A 21 6.84 -5.16 2.36
CA LYS A 21 5.44 -5.61 2.48
C LYS A 21 5.00 -5.68 3.93
N SER A 22 3.79 -5.18 4.22
CA SER A 22 3.14 -5.22 5.54
C SER A 22 3.82 -4.42 6.66
N MET A 23 4.96 -3.78 6.44
CA MET A 23 5.54 -2.82 7.39
C MET A 23 4.99 -1.40 7.16
N MET A 24 5.08 -0.52 8.15
CA MET A 24 4.82 0.92 7.97
C MET A 24 5.85 1.50 7.01
N GLY A 25 5.41 2.45 6.19
CA GLY A 25 6.22 3.05 5.13
C GLY A 25 6.71 4.46 5.45
N GLU A 26 7.03 5.18 4.38
CA GLU A 26 7.56 6.55 4.39
C GLU A 26 6.70 7.48 3.54
N GLU A 27 6.52 8.72 3.98
CA GLU A 27 5.91 9.79 3.20
C GLU A 27 6.98 10.49 2.36
N LEU A 28 6.62 10.86 1.12
CA LEU A 28 7.55 11.41 0.15
C LEU A 28 7.05 12.76 -0.38
N ASN A 29 8.01 13.62 -0.79
CA ASN A 29 7.69 14.82 -1.56
C ASN A 29 7.66 14.54 -3.09
N SER A 30 8.46 13.57 -3.53
CA SER A 30 8.54 13.16 -4.93
C SER A 30 9.02 11.72 -5.06
N THR A 31 8.71 11.10 -6.20
CA THR A 31 9.19 9.75 -6.54
C THR A 31 9.08 9.53 -8.05
N ALA A 32 9.91 8.65 -8.59
CA ALA A 32 9.70 8.12 -9.92
C ALA A 32 8.58 7.07 -9.91
N VAL A 33 7.73 7.10 -10.94
CA VAL A 33 6.71 6.09 -11.23
C VAL A 33 7.19 5.27 -12.43
N THR A 34 7.15 3.95 -12.31
CA THR A 34 7.54 2.98 -13.33
C THR A 34 6.35 2.10 -13.67
N GLU A 35 6.47 1.21 -14.65
CA GLU A 35 5.44 0.19 -14.95
C GLU A 35 5.10 -0.68 -13.72
N ARG A 36 6.04 -0.80 -12.76
CA ARG A 36 5.88 -1.52 -11.49
C ARG A 36 5.33 -0.65 -10.35
N GLY A 37 4.77 0.53 -10.61
CA GLY A 37 4.28 1.47 -9.60
C GLY A 37 5.35 2.45 -9.12
N LEU A 38 5.25 2.93 -7.89
CA LEU A 38 6.24 3.84 -7.30
C LEU A 38 7.57 3.11 -7.10
N LEU A 39 8.65 3.74 -7.53
CA LEU A 39 9.98 3.12 -7.50
C LEU A 39 10.38 2.70 -6.08
N GLY A 40 10.64 1.39 -5.90
CA GLY A 40 11.00 0.79 -4.62
C GLY A 40 9.81 0.44 -3.71
N ASP A 41 8.57 0.63 -4.17
CA ASP A 41 7.40 0.20 -3.41
C ASP A 41 7.28 -1.33 -3.41
N ARG A 42 7.11 -1.95 -2.22
CA ARG A 42 7.08 -3.42 -2.01
C ARG A 42 8.28 -4.15 -2.67
N ALA A 43 9.45 -3.50 -2.65
CA ALA A 43 10.68 -4.11 -3.16
C ALA A 43 11.14 -5.32 -2.33
N TYR A 44 10.70 -5.42 -1.08
CA TYR A 44 11.06 -6.48 -0.14
C TYR A 44 9.82 -7.07 0.54
N ALA A 45 9.94 -8.33 0.95
CA ALA A 45 8.99 -8.99 1.83
C ALA A 45 9.71 -9.97 2.77
N LEU A 46 9.03 -10.39 3.82
CA LEU A 46 9.47 -11.48 4.68
C LEU A 46 8.83 -12.79 4.21
N LEU A 47 9.62 -13.85 4.07
CA LEU A 47 9.14 -15.22 3.88
C LEU A 47 9.16 -15.96 5.21
N ASP A 48 8.06 -16.62 5.55
CA ASP A 48 7.98 -17.55 6.67
C ASP A 48 8.77 -18.83 6.31
N MET A 49 9.82 -19.12 7.06
CA MET A 49 10.65 -20.29 6.79
C MET A 49 9.96 -21.62 7.12
N SER A 50 8.81 -21.58 7.81
CA SER A 50 8.04 -22.78 8.15
C SER A 50 7.17 -23.32 7.02
N ASP A 51 6.66 -22.44 6.12
CA ASP A 51 5.73 -22.81 5.05
C ASP A 51 6.04 -22.13 3.70
N GLY A 52 7.07 -21.28 3.65
CA GLY A 52 7.50 -20.55 2.44
C GLY A 52 6.56 -19.44 2.00
N LYS A 53 5.53 -19.10 2.79
CA LYS A 53 4.58 -18.03 2.46
C LYS A 53 5.13 -16.66 2.80
N VAL A 54 4.67 -15.66 2.07
CA VAL A 54 4.97 -14.26 2.35
C VAL A 54 4.23 -13.79 3.59
N ALA A 55 4.96 -13.22 4.56
CA ALA A 55 4.38 -12.65 5.76
C ALA A 55 3.46 -11.47 5.43
N SER A 56 2.22 -11.55 5.91
CA SER A 56 1.19 -10.57 5.61
C SER A 56 0.44 -10.12 6.86
N ALA A 57 0.37 -8.81 7.09
CA ALA A 57 -0.48 -8.23 8.14
C ALA A 57 -1.98 -8.47 7.91
N LYS A 58 -2.36 -9.03 6.75
CA LYS A 58 -3.72 -9.53 6.51
C LYS A 58 -4.05 -10.76 7.37
N ASN A 59 -3.04 -11.48 7.89
CA ASN A 59 -3.22 -12.49 8.93
C ASN A 59 -2.61 -12.04 10.25
N PRO A 60 -3.29 -11.16 11.01
CA PRO A 60 -2.77 -10.62 12.27
C PRO A 60 -2.69 -11.68 13.39
N ARG A 61 -3.31 -12.84 13.24
CA ARG A 61 -3.18 -13.97 14.17
C ARG A 61 -1.80 -14.59 14.09
N LYS A 62 -1.25 -14.66 12.87
CA LYS A 62 0.10 -15.18 12.59
C LYS A 62 1.17 -14.10 12.72
N TRP A 63 0.85 -12.87 12.30
CA TRP A 63 1.78 -11.74 12.16
C TRP A 63 1.30 -10.49 12.93
N PRO A 64 1.17 -10.53 14.24
CA PRO A 64 0.56 -9.44 15.03
C PRO A 64 1.41 -8.16 15.06
N LEU A 65 2.74 -8.26 14.85
CA LEU A 65 3.70 -7.17 15.08
C LEU A 65 4.13 -6.43 13.80
N LEU A 66 3.71 -6.85 12.59
CA LEU A 66 4.26 -6.29 11.34
C LEU A 66 4.08 -4.77 11.22
N PHE A 67 3.01 -4.21 11.76
CA PHE A 67 2.78 -2.76 11.73
C PHE A 67 3.58 -1.99 12.80
N ASP A 68 4.26 -2.67 13.69
CA ASP A 68 5.16 -2.04 14.66
C ASP A 68 6.56 -1.79 14.05
N PHE A 69 6.83 -2.41 12.88
CA PHE A 69 8.04 -2.15 12.09
C PHE A 69 7.80 -1.00 11.12
N ARG A 70 8.84 -0.20 10.87
CA ARG A 70 8.83 0.87 9.86
C ARG A 70 10.00 0.71 8.92
N ALA A 71 9.72 0.76 7.61
CA ALA A 71 10.73 0.65 6.56
C ALA A 71 10.80 1.95 5.74
N GLY A 72 12.01 2.39 5.42
CA GLY A 72 12.29 3.51 4.52
C GLY A 72 13.67 3.35 3.89
N PHE A 73 13.86 3.84 2.67
CA PHE A 73 15.16 3.83 2.04
C PHE A 73 16.14 4.76 2.76
N THR A 74 17.43 4.40 2.76
CA THR A 74 18.50 5.27 3.31
C THR A 74 18.72 6.50 2.45
N ASP A 75 18.51 6.38 1.14
CA ASP A 75 18.61 7.41 0.14
C ASP A 75 17.45 7.30 -0.86
N ALA A 76 17.17 8.36 -1.60
CA ALA A 76 16.12 8.34 -2.61
C ALA A 76 16.48 7.37 -3.77
N PRO A 77 15.66 6.34 -4.05
CA PRO A 77 15.85 5.49 -5.22
C PRO A 77 15.86 6.29 -6.53
N ARG A 78 16.69 5.85 -7.48
CA ARG A 78 16.78 6.46 -8.82
C ARG A 78 16.50 5.40 -9.88
N ALA A 79 15.69 5.76 -10.87
CA ALA A 79 15.40 4.88 -12.01
C ALA A 79 16.70 4.48 -12.74
N GLY A 80 16.78 3.21 -13.13
CA GLY A 80 17.96 2.67 -13.82
C GLY A 80 19.19 2.44 -12.94
N SER A 81 19.07 2.62 -11.62
CA SER A 81 20.12 2.33 -10.65
C SER A 81 19.71 1.23 -9.69
N LYS A 82 20.68 0.56 -9.06
CA LYS A 82 20.41 -0.35 -7.94
C LYS A 82 19.68 0.42 -6.84
N LEU A 83 18.68 -0.20 -6.22
CA LEU A 83 17.97 0.40 -5.08
C LEU A 83 18.94 0.60 -3.90
N PRO A 84 18.86 1.75 -3.21
CA PRO A 84 19.59 1.94 -1.96
C PRO A 84 19.14 0.94 -0.89
N PRO A 85 19.93 0.75 0.18
CA PRO A 85 19.50 -0.06 1.31
C PRO A 85 18.21 0.47 1.94
N VAL A 86 17.39 -0.45 2.45
CA VAL A 86 16.24 -0.11 3.28
C VAL A 86 16.63 -0.20 4.75
N ARG A 87 16.36 0.85 5.48
CA ARG A 87 16.46 0.90 6.94
C ARG A 87 15.12 0.45 7.51
N ILE A 88 15.17 -0.53 8.40
CA ILE A 88 14.01 -1.05 9.13
C ILE A 88 14.16 -0.69 10.60
N THR A 89 13.19 0.07 11.13
CA THR A 89 13.07 0.34 12.56
C THR A 89 12.22 -0.74 13.18
N LEU A 90 12.72 -1.39 14.22
CA LEU A 90 12.06 -2.46 14.97
C LEU A 90 11.13 -1.87 16.05
N PRO A 91 10.24 -2.68 16.65
CA PRO A 91 9.32 -2.23 17.72
C PRO A 91 10.02 -1.62 18.94
N ASP A 92 11.23 -2.05 19.27
CA ASP A 92 12.05 -1.54 20.37
C ASP A 92 12.85 -0.27 20.02
N GLY A 93 12.68 0.24 18.77
CA GLY A 93 13.40 1.41 18.24
C GLY A 93 14.78 1.12 17.68
N SER A 94 15.28 -0.11 17.77
CA SER A 94 16.56 -0.50 17.15
C SER A 94 16.45 -0.48 15.61
N LEU A 95 17.60 -0.40 14.92
CA LEU A 95 17.68 -0.21 13.48
C LEU A 95 18.49 -1.33 12.86
N VAL A 96 18.00 -1.85 11.73
CA VAL A 96 18.75 -2.73 10.84
C VAL A 96 18.63 -2.23 9.40
N THR A 97 19.53 -2.67 8.52
CA THR A 97 19.46 -2.38 7.09
C THR A 97 19.46 -3.68 6.28
N THR A 98 18.89 -3.61 5.07
CA THR A 98 18.82 -4.78 4.17
C THR A 98 20.20 -5.28 3.69
N GLU A 99 21.26 -4.51 3.90
CA GLU A 99 22.65 -4.92 3.58
C GLU A 99 23.33 -5.65 4.73
N GLN A 100 22.77 -5.66 5.93
CA GLN A 100 23.35 -6.40 7.04
C GLN A 100 23.20 -7.91 6.84
N GLY A 101 24.31 -8.64 6.94
CA GLY A 101 24.34 -10.09 6.71
C GLY A 101 23.47 -10.91 7.68
N ASP A 102 23.10 -10.34 8.83
CA ASP A 102 22.27 -10.98 9.86
C ASP A 102 20.85 -10.41 9.94
N VAL A 103 20.42 -9.57 8.96
CA VAL A 103 19.12 -8.91 8.98
C VAL A 103 17.95 -9.88 9.20
N SER A 104 17.94 -11.02 8.50
CA SER A 104 16.89 -12.04 8.66
C SER A 104 16.86 -12.62 10.08
N GLN A 105 18.02 -12.83 10.71
CA GLN A 105 18.11 -13.32 12.08
C GLN A 105 17.59 -12.29 13.10
N VAL A 106 17.91 -11.00 12.88
CA VAL A 106 17.41 -9.90 13.73
C VAL A 106 15.91 -9.80 13.63
N LEU A 107 15.35 -9.81 12.41
CA LEU A 107 13.91 -9.76 12.17
C LEU A 107 13.19 -11.00 12.73
N SER A 108 13.79 -12.19 12.59
CA SER A 108 13.25 -13.44 13.17
C SER A 108 13.12 -13.34 14.68
N ARG A 109 14.14 -12.83 15.37
CA ARG A 109 14.10 -12.65 16.84
C ARG A 109 13.03 -11.65 17.24
N ALA A 110 12.91 -10.51 16.54
CA ALA A 110 11.93 -9.49 16.86
C ALA A 110 10.48 -9.95 16.61
N LEU A 111 10.26 -10.81 15.61
CA LEU A 111 8.94 -11.38 15.28
C LEU A 111 8.61 -12.65 16.09
N GLY A 112 9.61 -13.27 16.74
CA GLY A 112 9.44 -14.56 17.43
C GLY A 112 9.16 -15.73 16.47
N ARG A 113 9.56 -15.60 15.19
CA ARG A 113 9.30 -16.55 14.09
C ARG A 113 10.44 -16.48 13.08
N GLU A 114 10.88 -17.64 12.60
CA GLU A 114 11.94 -17.69 11.60
C GLU A 114 11.47 -17.15 10.25
N VAL A 115 12.14 -16.09 9.77
CA VAL A 115 11.84 -15.44 8.49
C VAL A 115 13.12 -15.18 7.69
N SER A 116 12.98 -15.15 6.36
CA SER A 116 13.96 -14.62 5.43
C SER A 116 13.48 -13.28 4.88
N LEU A 117 14.36 -12.31 4.73
CA LEU A 117 14.05 -11.06 4.02
C LEU A 117 14.41 -11.22 2.55
N ASP A 118 13.40 -11.24 1.70
CA ASP A 118 13.57 -11.45 0.26
C ASP A 118 13.27 -10.17 -0.51
N ALA A 119 13.88 -10.05 -1.69
CA ALA A 119 13.78 -8.92 -2.60
C ALA A 119 13.14 -9.35 -3.92
N THR A 120 12.37 -8.44 -4.56
CA THR A 120 11.84 -8.66 -5.91
C THR A 120 12.97 -8.68 -6.94
N GLU A 121 12.76 -9.38 -8.06
CA GLU A 121 13.68 -9.33 -9.20
C GLU A 121 13.90 -7.88 -9.66
N GLY A 122 15.16 -7.50 -9.82
CA GLY A 122 15.57 -6.13 -10.18
C GLY A 122 15.86 -5.19 -9.01
N SER A 123 15.65 -5.63 -7.75
CA SER A 123 16.08 -4.89 -6.56
C SER A 123 17.51 -5.21 -6.13
N GLN A 124 18.06 -6.37 -6.52
CA GLN A 124 19.47 -6.76 -6.32
C GLN A 124 20.00 -7.53 -7.53
N GLU A 125 21.30 -7.38 -7.84
CA GLU A 125 22.04 -8.35 -8.64
C GLU A 125 22.21 -9.62 -7.81
N GLN A 126 21.56 -10.69 -8.25
CA GLN A 126 21.63 -12.04 -7.66
C GLN A 126 20.92 -12.20 -6.31
N THR A 127 19.77 -12.84 -6.33
CA THR A 127 19.49 -13.96 -5.39
C THR A 127 18.29 -14.75 -5.88
N THR A 128 18.42 -16.06 -5.79
CA THR A 128 17.42 -17.13 -5.77
C THR A 128 16.04 -16.76 -6.26
N SER A 129 15.66 -17.40 -7.36
CA SER A 129 14.31 -17.39 -7.94
C SER A 129 13.22 -17.07 -6.93
N THR A 130 12.58 -15.90 -7.04
CA THR A 130 11.25 -15.72 -6.46
C THR A 130 10.38 -16.86 -6.97
N PRO A 131 9.73 -17.62 -6.10
CA PRO A 131 8.84 -18.69 -6.56
C PRO A 131 7.86 -18.12 -7.57
N SER A 132 7.55 -18.86 -8.63
CA SER A 132 6.70 -18.44 -9.74
C SER A 132 5.25 -18.08 -9.33
N ALA A 133 4.86 -18.28 -8.07
CA ALA A 133 3.64 -17.78 -7.45
C ALA A 133 3.87 -17.73 -5.93
N ALA A 134 4.34 -16.59 -5.44
CA ALA A 134 4.42 -16.37 -4.00
C ALA A 134 3.00 -16.28 -3.42
N GLN A 135 2.75 -16.99 -2.30
CA GLN A 135 1.47 -16.99 -1.62
C GLN A 135 1.54 -16.24 -0.31
N ALA A 136 0.43 -15.65 0.10
CA ALA A 136 0.25 -15.07 1.41
C ALA A 136 -1.10 -15.46 2.00
N GLU A 137 -1.28 -15.23 3.29
CA GLU A 137 -2.51 -15.56 4.00
C GLU A 137 -3.32 -14.28 4.33
N GLU A 138 -4.65 -14.38 4.23
CA GLU A 138 -5.58 -13.36 4.64
C GLU A 138 -6.61 -13.91 5.64
N TYR A 139 -6.77 -13.21 6.76
CA TYR A 139 -7.77 -13.52 7.77
C TYR A 139 -9.03 -12.70 7.55
N TRP A 140 -10.13 -13.37 7.51
CA TRP A 140 -11.48 -12.81 7.35
C TRP A 140 -12.21 -12.90 8.69
N PRO A 141 -12.36 -11.78 9.42
CA PRO A 141 -13.07 -11.77 10.68
C PRO A 141 -14.58 -12.02 10.50
N ASP A 142 -15.22 -12.61 11.50
CA ASP A 142 -16.67 -12.59 11.62
C ASP A 142 -17.11 -11.15 11.93
N MET A 143 -17.66 -10.47 10.93
CA MET A 143 -18.06 -9.07 11.01
C MET A 143 -19.35 -8.84 10.22
N GLU A 144 -20.31 -8.15 10.84
CA GLU A 144 -21.55 -7.76 10.18
C GLU A 144 -21.30 -6.99 8.88
N GLY A 145 -21.92 -7.44 7.79
CA GLY A 145 -21.72 -6.89 6.44
C GLY A 145 -20.60 -7.57 5.63
N LEU A 146 -19.92 -8.56 6.22
CA LEU A 146 -18.98 -9.45 5.52
C LEU A 146 -19.45 -10.90 5.63
N ASP A 147 -19.42 -11.63 4.52
CA ASP A 147 -19.89 -13.05 4.46
C ASP A 147 -18.85 -14.05 5.00
N TYR A 148 -17.77 -13.59 5.60
CA TYR A 148 -16.67 -14.41 6.09
C TYR A 148 -16.80 -14.66 7.58
N ARG A 149 -16.48 -15.89 8.01
CA ARG A 149 -16.64 -16.33 9.40
C ARG A 149 -15.34 -16.87 9.95
N ASP A 150 -14.49 -15.98 10.48
CA ASP A 150 -13.27 -16.36 11.20
C ASP A 150 -12.35 -17.31 10.41
N THR A 151 -12.32 -17.18 9.07
CA THR A 151 -11.53 -18.02 8.19
C THR A 151 -10.20 -17.37 7.82
N VAL A 152 -9.21 -18.22 7.55
CA VAL A 152 -7.95 -17.83 6.90
C VAL A 152 -7.92 -18.48 5.52
N THR A 153 -7.62 -17.71 4.50
CA THR A 153 -7.48 -18.18 3.13
C THR A 153 -6.11 -17.81 2.57
N ASP A 154 -5.61 -18.64 1.67
CA ASP A 154 -4.42 -18.32 0.89
C ASP A 154 -4.80 -17.48 -0.32
N PHE A 155 -3.91 -16.62 -0.76
CA PHE A 155 -4.02 -15.90 -2.03
C PHE A 155 -2.65 -15.78 -2.70
N ASP A 156 -2.67 -15.81 -4.04
CA ASP A 156 -1.47 -15.65 -4.85
C ASP A 156 -1.12 -14.18 -5.00
N LEU A 157 0.18 -13.87 -4.91
CA LEU A 157 0.70 -12.55 -5.27
C LEU A 157 0.97 -12.50 -6.78
N PRO A 158 0.79 -11.35 -7.45
CA PRO A 158 1.18 -11.20 -8.84
C PRO A 158 2.65 -11.57 -9.04
N GLU A 159 2.92 -12.35 -10.09
CA GLU A 159 4.25 -12.92 -10.37
C GLU A 159 5.36 -11.87 -10.34
N GLY A 160 6.47 -12.20 -9.69
CA GLY A 160 7.64 -11.32 -9.56
C GLY A 160 7.42 -10.07 -8.71
N THR A 161 6.35 -10.03 -7.91
CA THR A 161 6.03 -8.88 -7.06
C THR A 161 5.64 -9.30 -5.64
N PHE A 162 5.61 -8.33 -4.72
CA PHE A 162 5.04 -8.49 -3.39
C PHE A 162 3.76 -7.64 -3.20
N PHE A 163 3.15 -7.17 -4.27
CA PHE A 163 1.84 -6.53 -4.23
C PHE A 163 0.74 -7.57 -3.95
N ASP A 164 -0.38 -7.11 -3.36
CA ASP A 164 -1.53 -7.99 -3.15
C ASP A 164 -2.40 -8.11 -4.41
N CYS A 165 -2.52 -7.01 -5.17
CA CYS A 165 -3.41 -6.93 -6.34
C CYS A 165 -2.87 -5.95 -7.39
N ALA A 166 -2.76 -4.67 -7.07
CA ALA A 166 -2.38 -3.61 -7.99
C ALA A 166 -1.13 -2.87 -7.53
N VAL A 167 -0.42 -2.29 -8.50
CA VAL A 167 0.87 -1.62 -8.26
C VAL A 167 0.72 -0.18 -7.75
N VAL A 168 -0.48 0.43 -7.87
CA VAL A 168 -0.77 1.77 -7.35
C VAL A 168 -2.15 1.78 -6.69
N HIS A 169 -2.22 2.36 -5.51
CA HIS A 169 -3.45 2.69 -4.80
C HIS A 169 -3.60 4.20 -4.69
N VAL A 170 -4.69 4.74 -5.24
CA VAL A 170 -5.05 6.16 -5.17
C VAL A 170 -6.22 6.35 -4.22
N LEU A 171 -6.13 7.33 -3.33
CA LEU A 171 -7.15 7.66 -2.34
C LEU A 171 -7.39 9.16 -2.33
N THR A 172 -8.63 9.61 -2.16
CA THR A 172 -8.93 11.04 -2.04
C THR A 172 -9.12 11.47 -0.58
N THR A 173 -8.85 12.74 -0.30
CA THR A 173 -9.19 13.35 1.00
C THR A 173 -10.71 13.39 1.19
N ALA A 174 -11.48 13.54 0.13
CA ALA A 174 -12.95 13.52 0.14
C ALA A 174 -13.50 12.21 0.74
N THR A 175 -12.95 11.07 0.34
CA THR A 175 -13.29 9.75 0.89
C THR A 175 -12.96 9.64 2.39
N ILE A 176 -11.81 10.16 2.82
CA ILE A 176 -11.44 10.18 4.24
C ILE A 176 -12.42 11.04 5.06
N GLU A 177 -12.75 12.24 4.56
CA GLU A 177 -13.71 13.13 5.24
C GLU A 177 -15.12 12.51 5.27
N ARG A 178 -15.53 11.86 4.18
CA ARG A 178 -16.81 11.15 4.15
C ARG A 178 -16.90 10.05 5.21
N LEU A 179 -15.86 9.24 5.33
CA LEU A 179 -15.79 8.18 6.34
C LEU A 179 -15.78 8.73 7.77
N ARG A 180 -15.13 9.88 8.01
CA ARG A 180 -15.17 10.58 9.29
C ARG A 180 -16.57 11.06 9.66
N GLU A 181 -17.33 11.54 8.69
CA GLU A 181 -18.75 11.92 8.92
C GLU A 181 -19.62 10.71 9.23
N LEU A 182 -19.42 9.60 8.52
CA LEU A 182 -20.19 8.37 8.69
C LEU A 182 -19.91 7.64 10.00
N TYR A 183 -18.67 7.73 10.51
CA TYR A 183 -18.28 7.17 11.79
C TYR A 183 -17.36 8.14 12.56
N PRO A 184 -17.92 9.16 13.25
CA PRO A 184 -17.17 10.24 13.89
C PRO A 184 -16.18 9.78 14.98
N ASN A 185 -16.42 8.64 15.61
CA ASN A 185 -15.55 8.09 16.63
C ASN A 185 -14.31 7.39 16.04
N GLY A 186 -14.31 7.09 14.73
CA GLY A 186 -13.23 6.40 14.05
C GLY A 186 -12.09 7.35 13.67
N ARG A 187 -10.85 6.95 13.94
CA ARG A 187 -9.67 7.68 13.46
C ARG A 187 -9.34 7.24 12.04
N PHE A 188 -10.01 7.85 11.04
CA PHE A 188 -9.74 7.65 9.62
C PHE A 188 -8.51 8.48 9.20
N GLU A 189 -7.36 7.85 9.23
CA GLU A 189 -6.10 8.42 8.76
C GLU A 189 -5.60 7.66 7.54
N VAL A 190 -4.97 8.38 6.61
CA VAL A 190 -4.46 7.87 5.33
C VAL A 190 -3.64 6.58 5.52
N ARG A 191 -2.76 6.55 6.54
CA ARG A 191 -1.87 5.41 6.81
C ARG A 191 -2.61 4.09 7.09
N ARG A 192 -3.88 4.11 7.58
CA ARG A 192 -4.68 2.89 7.75
C ARG A 192 -4.94 2.17 6.43
N PHE A 193 -5.09 2.96 5.37
CA PHE A 193 -5.45 2.46 4.04
C PHE A 193 -4.25 2.23 3.14
N ARG A 194 -3.05 2.71 3.52
CA ARG A 194 -1.78 2.48 2.81
C ARG A 194 -1.84 2.85 1.32
N PRO A 195 -2.36 4.03 0.94
CA PRO A 195 -2.32 4.47 -0.44
C PRO A 195 -0.89 4.83 -0.86
N ASN A 196 -0.66 4.86 -2.17
CA ASN A 196 0.55 5.42 -2.74
C ASN A 196 0.39 6.92 -3.03
N ILE A 197 -0.79 7.31 -3.52
CA ILE A 197 -1.10 8.68 -3.95
C ILE A 197 -2.36 9.13 -3.22
N VAL A 198 -2.27 10.27 -2.53
CA VAL A 198 -3.42 10.93 -1.92
C VAL A 198 -3.72 12.19 -2.68
N VAL A 199 -4.97 12.34 -3.10
CA VAL A 199 -5.46 13.43 -3.92
C VAL A 199 -6.46 14.27 -3.13
N GLU A 200 -6.28 15.57 -3.15
CA GLU A 200 -7.29 16.54 -2.74
C GLU A 200 -8.08 16.96 -3.97
N PRO A 201 -9.40 16.66 -4.05
CA PRO A 201 -10.24 17.11 -5.16
C PRO A 201 -10.30 18.64 -5.24
N THR A 202 -10.54 19.18 -6.45
CA THR A 202 -10.73 20.64 -6.65
C THR A 202 -12.06 21.12 -6.09
N GLU A 203 -13.06 20.24 -6.07
CA GLU A 203 -14.37 20.53 -5.48
C GLU A 203 -14.38 20.14 -3.99
N ASP A 204 -14.93 21.00 -3.15
CA ASP A 204 -15.13 20.71 -1.71
C ASP A 204 -16.31 19.74 -1.53
N VAL A 205 -16.05 18.49 -1.88
CA VAL A 205 -17.02 17.39 -1.82
C VAL A 205 -16.53 16.34 -0.82
N LYS A 206 -17.46 15.87 0.01
CA LYS A 206 -17.22 14.74 0.93
C LYS A 206 -17.97 13.52 0.44
N ASP A 207 -17.35 12.76 -0.42
CA ASP A 207 -17.91 11.54 -1.01
C ASP A 207 -16.78 10.63 -1.52
N PHE A 208 -17.12 9.43 -1.99
CA PHE A 208 -16.22 8.46 -2.61
C PHE A 208 -15.96 8.82 -4.07
N VAL A 209 -15.44 10.04 -4.30
CA VAL A 209 -15.36 10.67 -5.64
C VAL A 209 -14.49 9.90 -6.61
N GLU A 210 -13.43 9.24 -6.13
CA GLU A 210 -12.53 8.44 -6.97
C GLU A 210 -13.22 7.20 -7.57
N ASN A 211 -14.36 6.75 -7.05
CA ASN A 211 -15.12 5.66 -7.66
C ASN A 211 -15.56 5.99 -9.10
N ALA A 212 -15.82 7.28 -9.39
CA ALA A 212 -16.18 7.73 -10.73
C ALA A 212 -15.01 7.71 -11.73
N TRP A 213 -13.78 7.49 -11.25
CA TRP A 213 -12.61 7.41 -12.12
C TRP A 213 -12.35 5.99 -12.66
N ILE A 214 -13.06 4.99 -12.15
CA ILE A 214 -12.89 3.58 -12.57
C ILE A 214 -13.17 3.46 -14.07
N GLY A 215 -12.25 2.78 -14.78
CA GLY A 215 -12.27 2.63 -16.22
C GLY A 215 -11.76 3.84 -17.02
N ARG A 216 -11.27 4.89 -16.32
CA ARG A 216 -10.74 6.11 -16.97
C ARG A 216 -9.21 6.13 -16.87
N THR A 217 -8.62 6.94 -17.72
CA THR A 217 -7.22 7.33 -17.61
C THR A 217 -7.12 8.62 -16.80
N VAL A 218 -6.22 8.64 -15.83
CA VAL A 218 -5.89 9.81 -15.02
C VAL A 218 -4.47 10.26 -15.37
N ALA A 219 -4.35 11.50 -15.80
CA ALA A 219 -3.08 12.19 -16.00
C ALA A 219 -2.68 12.88 -14.71
N ILE A 220 -1.42 12.70 -14.27
CA ILE A 220 -0.87 13.38 -13.09
C ILE A 220 0.39 14.12 -13.53
N GLY A 221 0.41 15.44 -13.26
CA GLY A 221 1.45 16.31 -13.77
C GLY A 221 1.58 16.22 -15.30
N ASP A 222 2.80 16.36 -15.81
CA ASP A 222 3.05 16.39 -17.26
C ASP A 222 3.16 14.99 -17.86
N THR A 223 3.70 14.03 -17.12
CA THR A 223 4.15 12.75 -17.69
C THR A 223 3.37 11.53 -17.26
N VAL A 224 3.00 11.42 -15.98
CA VAL A 224 2.41 10.20 -15.43
C VAL A 224 0.99 9.98 -15.95
N ARG A 225 0.71 8.75 -16.39
CA ARG A 225 -0.63 8.31 -16.82
C ARG A 225 -0.96 7.00 -16.13
N LEU A 226 -2.09 6.99 -15.44
CA LEU A 226 -2.61 5.83 -14.73
C LEU A 226 -3.93 5.39 -15.35
N SER A 227 -4.11 4.09 -15.55
CA SER A 227 -5.42 3.50 -15.82
C SER A 227 -6.04 3.08 -14.50
N ILE A 228 -7.20 3.64 -14.16
CA ILE A 228 -7.93 3.25 -12.94
C ILE A 228 -8.67 1.95 -13.21
N THR A 229 -8.21 0.86 -12.59
CA THR A 229 -8.62 -0.51 -12.94
C THR A 229 -9.80 -1.01 -12.13
N GLY A 230 -10.03 -0.47 -10.94
CA GLY A 230 -11.14 -0.92 -10.10
C GLY A 230 -11.12 -0.31 -8.70
N PRO A 231 -12.12 -0.65 -7.88
CA PRO A 231 -12.15 -0.23 -6.49
C PRO A 231 -11.06 -0.94 -5.67
N CYS A 232 -10.65 -0.33 -4.55
CA CYS A 232 -9.69 -0.94 -3.64
C CYS A 232 -10.42 -1.55 -2.43
N PRO A 233 -10.72 -2.86 -2.42
CA PRO A 233 -11.37 -3.52 -1.30
C PRO A 233 -10.46 -3.54 -0.08
N ARG A 234 -11.04 -3.32 1.08
CA ARG A 234 -10.32 -3.26 2.36
C ARG A 234 -10.61 -4.50 3.19
N CYS A 235 -9.61 -4.89 3.93
CA CYS A 235 -9.62 -6.06 4.79
C CYS A 235 -9.29 -5.69 6.24
N VAL A 236 -9.12 -6.69 7.08
CA VAL A 236 -8.80 -6.56 8.51
C VAL A 236 -7.63 -5.63 8.83
N MET A 237 -6.67 -5.46 7.90
CA MET A 237 -5.50 -4.59 8.12
C MET A 237 -5.88 -3.16 8.52
N THR A 238 -7.00 -2.62 8.00
CA THR A 238 -7.46 -1.27 8.31
C THR A 238 -7.93 -1.10 9.75
N THR A 239 -8.26 -2.20 10.42
CA THR A 239 -8.74 -2.22 11.80
C THR A 239 -7.62 -2.38 12.83
N LEU A 240 -6.40 -2.74 12.38
CA LEU A 240 -5.28 -3.05 13.26
C LEU A 240 -4.67 -1.78 13.88
N PRO A 241 -4.01 -1.91 15.04
CA PRO A 241 -3.20 -0.82 15.58
C PRO A 241 -2.06 -0.47 14.61
N GLN A 242 -1.75 0.81 14.49
CA GLN A 242 -0.67 1.32 13.63
C GLN A 242 -0.03 2.53 14.32
N GLY A 243 1.08 2.33 15.03
CA GLY A 243 1.67 3.36 15.87
C GLY A 243 0.69 3.82 16.97
N ASP A 244 0.29 5.10 16.96
CA ASP A 244 -0.69 5.68 17.90
C ASP A 244 -2.17 5.43 17.53
N LEU A 245 -2.44 4.78 16.40
CA LEU A 245 -3.80 4.43 16.01
C LEU A 245 -4.25 3.16 16.74
N PRO A 246 -5.36 3.20 17.49
CA PRO A 246 -5.85 2.03 18.19
C PRO A 246 -6.45 0.99 17.24
N ARG A 247 -6.63 -0.25 17.71
CA ARG A 247 -7.49 -1.23 17.04
C ARG A 247 -8.92 -0.69 16.99
N ASP A 248 -9.53 -0.72 15.81
CA ASP A 248 -10.90 -0.25 15.62
C ASP A 248 -11.59 -0.97 14.46
N SER A 249 -12.47 -1.93 14.78
CA SER A 249 -13.24 -2.67 13.78
C SER A 249 -14.30 -1.81 13.07
N GLY A 250 -14.71 -0.69 13.67
CA GLY A 250 -15.64 0.26 13.08
C GLY A 250 -15.11 0.90 11.79
N ILE A 251 -13.79 0.97 11.62
CA ILE A 251 -13.15 1.48 10.38
C ILE A 251 -13.57 0.65 9.16
N LEU A 252 -13.39 -0.69 9.24
CA LEU A 252 -13.77 -1.58 8.14
C LEU A 252 -15.29 -1.69 8.01
N ARG A 253 -16.03 -1.72 9.14
CA ARG A 253 -17.51 -1.76 9.13
C ARG A 253 -18.09 -0.53 8.42
N ALA A 254 -17.60 0.67 8.69
CA ALA A 254 -18.05 1.89 8.01
C ALA A 254 -17.80 1.81 6.50
N ALA A 255 -16.63 1.35 6.07
CA ALA A 255 -16.34 1.15 4.65
C ALA A 255 -17.26 0.09 4.02
N ALA A 256 -17.53 -1.03 4.73
CA ALA A 256 -18.41 -2.10 4.25
C ALA A 256 -19.86 -1.61 4.06
N GLN A 257 -20.39 -0.90 5.02
CA GLN A 257 -21.77 -0.41 5.00
C GLN A 257 -22.02 0.67 3.95
N HIS A 258 -21.04 1.52 3.68
CA HIS A 258 -21.25 2.74 2.88
C HIS A 258 -20.57 2.72 1.50
N ASN A 259 -19.59 1.84 1.27
CA ASN A 259 -18.91 1.74 -0.03
C ASN A 259 -18.45 0.30 -0.33
N SER A 260 -19.24 -0.71 0.04
CA SER A 260 -18.94 -2.13 -0.25
C SER A 260 -17.53 -2.55 0.17
N ALA A 261 -17.08 -2.10 1.33
CA ALA A 261 -15.72 -2.26 1.87
C ALA A 261 -14.59 -1.66 1.00
N ASN A 262 -14.88 -0.76 0.07
CA ASN A 262 -13.86 -0.12 -0.76
C ASN A 262 -13.43 1.23 -0.17
N VAL A 263 -12.13 1.52 -0.19
CA VAL A 263 -11.56 2.82 0.16
C VAL A 263 -10.41 3.12 -0.79
N GLY A 264 -10.63 4.08 -1.70
CA GLY A 264 -9.75 4.37 -2.81
C GLY A 264 -9.93 3.44 -4.00
N VAL A 265 -9.07 3.61 -5.00
CA VAL A 265 -9.09 2.86 -6.26
C VAL A 265 -7.70 2.31 -6.60
N TYR A 266 -7.68 1.20 -7.29
CA TYR A 266 -6.49 0.60 -7.86
C TYR A 266 -6.18 1.16 -9.25
N ALA A 267 -4.90 1.25 -9.56
CA ALA A 267 -4.45 1.69 -10.87
C ALA A 267 -3.25 0.87 -11.37
N SER A 268 -3.15 0.75 -12.69
CA SER A 268 -1.96 0.35 -13.42
C SER A 268 -1.30 1.56 -14.07
N VAL A 269 0.00 1.48 -14.31
CA VAL A 269 0.76 2.56 -14.92
C VAL A 269 0.76 2.40 -16.45
N LEU A 270 0.20 3.36 -17.17
CA LEU A 270 0.25 3.44 -18.62
C LEU A 270 1.52 4.16 -19.10
N ARG A 271 1.92 5.17 -18.35
CA ARG A 271 3.14 5.95 -18.62
C ARG A 271 3.76 6.38 -17.29
N GLY A 272 5.02 6.06 -17.09
CA GLY A 272 5.80 6.48 -15.94
C GLY A 272 6.33 7.90 -16.09
N GLY A 273 7.03 8.37 -15.08
CA GLY A 273 7.68 9.67 -15.00
C GLY A 273 7.88 10.11 -13.56
N ASP A 274 8.31 11.34 -13.36
CA ASP A 274 8.45 11.91 -12.02
C ASP A 274 7.08 12.40 -11.52
N LEU A 275 6.81 12.12 -10.27
CA LEU A 275 5.59 12.46 -9.55
C LEU A 275 5.94 13.27 -8.31
N HIS A 276 5.29 14.41 -8.14
CA HIS A 276 5.55 15.34 -7.04
C HIS A 276 4.28 15.63 -6.24
N ARG A 277 4.47 15.92 -4.98
CA ARG A 277 3.44 16.58 -4.18
C ARG A 277 3.13 17.94 -4.80
N GLY A 278 1.85 18.23 -5.02
CA GLY A 278 1.37 19.43 -5.69
C GLY A 278 0.99 19.23 -7.16
N ASP A 279 1.37 18.12 -7.79
CA ASP A 279 0.99 17.84 -9.18
C ASP A 279 -0.53 17.79 -9.34
N SER A 280 -1.03 18.38 -10.41
CA SER A 280 -2.46 18.39 -10.73
C SER A 280 -2.89 17.06 -11.36
N LEU A 281 -4.16 16.70 -11.17
CA LEU A 281 -4.80 15.53 -11.77
C LEU A 281 -5.87 15.94 -12.78
N ARG A 282 -5.93 15.22 -13.91
CA ARG A 282 -6.94 15.38 -14.95
C ARG A 282 -7.43 14.03 -15.44
N ILE A 283 -8.70 13.91 -15.76
CA ILE A 283 -9.25 12.73 -16.45
C ILE A 283 -9.09 12.93 -17.96
N GLU A 284 -8.59 11.89 -18.65
CA GLU A 284 -8.46 11.82 -20.11
C GLU A 284 -9.49 10.89 -20.74
#